data_0b48111509af8adb6c451281b30c3caa
#
_entry.id   0b48111509af8adb6c451281b30c3caa
#
_cell.length_a   1.000
_cell.length_b   1.000
_cell.length_c   1.000
_cell.angle_alpha   90.00
_cell.angle_beta   90.00
_cell.angle_gamma   90.00
#
_symmetry.space_group_name_H-M   'P 1'
#
loop_
_entity.id
_entity.type
_entity.pdbx_description
1 polymer ?
#
loop_
_entity_poly.entity_id
_entity_poly.type
_entity_poly.pdbx_seq_one_letter_code
_entity_poly.pdbx_strand_id
1 'polypeptide(L)'
;MEVRQRRVVGAVLKVQLDTRWHAYAWTLPEVDFALFDLRTEVDIPVAVVVTHPIAFRVGVNSLAYSNGRWLRVGKVTPPAEVLAPVPTF
;
A
#
# COMPACT_ATOMS: atom_id res chain seq x y z
N MET A 1 23.01 10.88 3.51
CA MET A 1 21.97 10.93 4.54
C MET A 1 20.81 10.01 4.16
N GLU A 2 20.44 9.16 5.07
CA GLU A 2 19.35 8.23 4.82
C GLU A 2 18.00 8.93 4.99
N VAL A 3 17.14 8.82 3.99
CA VAL A 3 15.79 9.39 4.05
C VAL A 3 14.82 8.28 4.38
N ARG A 4 14.18 8.39 5.53
CA ARG A 4 13.16 7.45 5.95
C ARG A 4 11.79 7.90 5.50
N GLN A 5 11.06 6.99 4.92
CA GLN A 5 9.68 7.19 4.54
C GLN A 5 8.78 7.17 5.77
N ARG A 6 7.97 8.20 5.93
CA ARG A 6 6.98 8.22 7.01
C ARG A 6 5.74 7.44 6.60
N ARG A 7 5.12 6.81 7.60
CA ARG A 7 3.82 6.18 7.41
C ARG A 7 2.73 7.25 7.40
N VAL A 8 2.02 7.35 6.30
CA VAL A 8 0.94 8.33 6.12
C VAL A 8 -0.30 7.59 5.65
N VAL A 9 -1.40 7.69 6.40
CA VAL A 9 -2.67 7.08 6.00
C VAL A 9 -3.12 7.65 4.66
N GLY A 10 -3.51 6.76 3.75
CA GLY A 10 -3.88 7.12 2.39
C GLY A 10 -2.72 7.08 1.40
N ALA A 11 -1.48 6.95 1.86
CA ALA A 11 -0.35 6.80 0.95
C ALA A 11 -0.47 5.49 0.18
N VAL A 12 -0.26 5.56 -1.13
CA VAL A 12 -0.21 4.38 -2.00
C VAL A 12 1.25 4.01 -2.18
N LEU A 13 1.58 2.77 -1.92
CA LEU A 13 2.94 2.25 -1.96
C LEU A 13 3.10 1.24 -3.07
N LYS A 14 4.22 1.35 -3.79
CA LYS A 14 4.63 0.34 -4.75
C LYS A 14 5.43 -0.71 -4.01
N VAL A 15 4.98 -1.96 -4.08
CA VAL A 15 5.57 -3.09 -3.38
C VAL A 15 6.31 -3.96 -4.37
N GLN A 16 7.63 -3.99 -4.31
CA GLN A 16 8.43 -4.81 -5.21
C GLN A 16 8.33 -6.28 -4.80
N LEU A 17 7.84 -7.13 -5.69
CA LEU A 17 7.67 -8.57 -5.44
C LEU A 17 8.93 -9.34 -5.84
N ASP A 18 9.46 -9.03 -7.01
CA ASP A 18 10.72 -9.59 -7.51
C ASP A 18 11.34 -8.60 -8.50
N THR A 19 12.32 -9.02 -9.31
CA THR A 19 12.98 -8.14 -10.25
C THR A 19 12.08 -7.65 -11.38
N ARG A 20 10.93 -8.29 -11.57
CA ARG A 20 10.04 -8.05 -12.71
C ARG A 20 8.68 -7.51 -12.29
N TRP A 21 8.08 -8.08 -11.24
CA TRP A 21 6.70 -7.80 -10.85
C TRP A 21 6.63 -6.93 -9.62
N HIS A 22 5.64 -6.03 -9.60
CA HIS A 22 5.31 -5.27 -8.40
C HIS A 22 3.79 -5.20 -8.20
N ALA A 23 3.41 -4.92 -6.98
CA ALA A 23 2.03 -4.73 -6.58
C ALA A 23 1.89 -3.36 -5.92
N TYR A 24 0.70 -3.05 -5.44
CA TYR A 24 0.43 -1.79 -4.76
C TYR A 24 -0.31 -2.04 -3.47
N ALA A 25 -0.07 -1.19 -2.49
CA ALA A 25 -0.72 -1.26 -1.20
C ALA A 25 -1.19 0.14 -0.77
N TRP A 26 -2.27 0.17 -0.03
CA TRP A 26 -2.83 1.39 0.54
C TRP A 26 -2.51 1.41 2.03
N THR A 27 -1.94 2.52 2.53
CA THR A 27 -1.65 2.67 3.95
C THR A 27 -2.95 2.99 4.69
N LEU A 28 -3.31 2.13 5.62
CA LEU A 28 -4.47 2.26 6.48
C LEU A 28 -4.06 2.69 7.88
N PRO A 29 -5.02 3.05 8.75
CA PRO A 29 -4.72 3.39 10.13
C PRO A 29 -4.01 2.25 10.87
N GLU A 30 -3.28 2.60 11.91
CA GLU A 30 -2.50 1.69 12.75
C GLU A 30 -1.37 1.05 11.94
N VAL A 31 -1.28 -0.28 11.91
CA VAL A 31 -0.23 -1.01 11.21
C VAL A 31 -0.74 -1.70 9.94
N ASP A 32 -1.98 -1.44 9.56
CA ASP A 32 -2.62 -2.15 8.47
C ASP A 32 -2.31 -1.56 7.11
N PHE A 33 -2.25 -2.43 6.11
CA PHE A 33 -2.17 -2.08 4.70
C PHE A 33 -3.20 -2.91 3.95
N ALA A 34 -3.84 -2.28 2.96
CA ALA A 34 -4.71 -2.99 2.03
C ALA A 34 -3.92 -3.24 0.75
N LEU A 35 -3.73 -4.51 0.40
CA LEU A 35 -3.06 -4.84 -0.85
C LEU A 35 -4.09 -4.98 -1.96
N PHE A 36 -3.86 -4.27 -3.05
CA PHE A 36 -4.73 -4.34 -4.22
C PHE A 36 -4.55 -5.65 -4.95
N ASP A 37 -5.64 -6.15 -5.52
CA ASP A 37 -5.60 -7.34 -6.38
C ASP A 37 -5.06 -6.93 -7.75
N LEU A 38 -3.76 -6.60 -7.77
CA LEU A 38 -3.07 -6.06 -8.94
C LEU A 38 -1.59 -6.40 -8.86
N ARG A 39 -1.10 -7.06 -9.89
CA ARG A 39 0.32 -7.33 -10.06
C ARG A 39 0.69 -6.96 -11.48
N THR A 40 1.77 -6.19 -11.64
CA THR A 40 2.14 -5.63 -12.93
C THR A 40 3.65 -5.47 -13.08
N GLU A 41 4.12 -5.42 -14.31
CA GLU A 41 5.51 -5.12 -14.65
C GLU A 41 5.72 -3.63 -14.95
N VAL A 42 4.65 -2.90 -15.19
CA VAL A 42 4.71 -1.49 -15.57
C VAL A 42 4.13 -0.62 -14.45
N ASP A 43 4.57 0.63 -14.40
CA ASP A 43 4.03 1.56 -13.44
C ASP A 43 2.60 1.96 -13.81
N ILE A 44 1.72 1.92 -12.81
CA ILE A 44 0.31 2.25 -12.98
C ILE A 44 0.05 3.57 -12.25
N PRO A 45 -0.67 4.52 -12.87
CA PRO A 45 -1.05 5.75 -12.17
C PRO A 45 -1.85 5.45 -10.91
N VAL A 46 -1.58 6.20 -9.84
CA VAL A 46 -2.22 5.98 -8.54
C VAL A 46 -3.75 6.03 -8.65
N ALA A 47 -4.28 6.96 -9.45
CA ALA A 47 -5.71 7.08 -9.66
C ALA A 47 -6.34 5.80 -10.26
N VAL A 48 -5.57 5.06 -11.05
CA VAL A 48 -5.99 3.77 -11.61
C VAL A 48 -5.83 2.64 -10.60
N VAL A 49 -4.72 2.65 -9.85
CA VAL A 49 -4.46 1.64 -8.82
C VAL A 49 -5.62 1.54 -7.83
N VAL A 50 -6.11 2.66 -7.34
CA VAL A 50 -7.16 2.68 -6.32
C VAL A 50 -8.53 2.25 -6.84
N THR A 51 -8.69 2.05 -8.15
CA THR A 51 -9.92 1.50 -8.73
C THR A 51 -9.94 -0.03 -8.69
N HIS A 52 -8.81 -0.67 -8.44
CA HIS A 52 -8.74 -2.12 -8.35
C HIS A 52 -9.29 -2.62 -7.02
N PRO A 53 -9.85 -3.84 -6.97
CA PRO A 53 -10.33 -4.40 -5.72
C PRO A 53 -9.17 -4.68 -4.77
N ILE A 54 -9.48 -4.70 -3.48
CA ILE A 54 -8.53 -5.06 -2.44
C ILE A 54 -8.55 -6.57 -2.28
N ALA A 55 -7.36 -7.19 -2.42
CA ALA A 55 -7.24 -8.64 -2.27
C ALA A 55 -7.27 -9.05 -0.80
N PHE A 56 -6.52 -8.34 0.05
CA PHE A 56 -6.46 -8.65 1.48
C PHE A 56 -5.85 -7.49 2.25
N ARG A 57 -6.02 -7.52 3.57
CA ARG A 57 -5.36 -6.60 4.50
C ARG A 57 -4.28 -7.34 5.27
N VAL A 58 -3.22 -6.63 5.60
CA VAL A 58 -2.08 -7.20 6.32
C VAL A 58 -1.48 -6.16 7.25
N GLY A 59 -1.09 -6.59 8.44
CA GLY A 59 -0.27 -5.77 9.33
C GLY A 59 1.19 -5.92 8.93
N VAL A 60 1.86 -4.80 8.68
CA VAL A 60 3.25 -4.81 8.22
C VAL A 60 4.11 -4.03 9.19
N ASN A 61 5.21 -4.65 9.58
CA ASN A 61 6.23 -4.04 10.40
C ASN A 61 6.85 -2.84 9.68
N SER A 62 7.16 -1.78 10.42
CA SER A 62 7.70 -0.55 9.86
C SER A 62 9.01 -0.73 9.08
N LEU A 63 9.77 -1.79 9.35
CA LEU A 63 10.99 -2.07 8.60
C LEU A 63 10.73 -2.38 7.12
N ALA A 64 9.59 -2.99 6.82
CA ALA A 64 9.26 -3.39 5.45
C ALA A 64 9.18 -2.19 4.51
N TYR A 65 8.56 -1.09 4.95
CA TYR A 65 8.44 0.08 4.08
C TYR A 65 9.55 1.12 4.31
N SER A 66 10.18 1.13 5.49
CA SER A 66 11.24 2.10 5.78
C SER A 66 12.56 1.74 5.10
N ASN A 67 12.77 0.49 4.69
CA ASN A 67 13.99 0.07 4.01
C ASN A 67 13.96 0.28 2.48
N GLY A 68 12.91 0.91 1.95
CA GLY A 68 12.81 1.25 0.53
C GLY A 68 12.16 0.21 -0.36
N ARG A 69 11.75 -0.93 0.17
CA ARG A 69 11.05 -1.96 -0.63
C ARG A 69 9.61 -1.58 -0.94
N TRP A 70 9.03 -0.73 -0.11
CA TRP A 70 7.68 -0.24 -0.23
C TRP A 70 7.74 1.26 -0.47
N LEU A 71 7.76 1.66 -1.73
CA LEU A 71 7.97 3.05 -2.12
C LEU A 71 6.64 3.79 -2.27
N ARG A 72 6.55 4.94 -1.61
CA ARG A 72 5.38 5.81 -1.75
C ARG A 72 5.35 6.41 -3.15
N VAL A 73 4.25 6.19 -3.86
CA VAL A 73 4.05 6.69 -5.22
C VAL A 73 2.93 7.73 -5.32
N GLY A 74 2.13 7.88 -4.28
CA GLY A 74 1.08 8.87 -4.26
C GLY A 74 0.27 8.81 -2.99
N LYS A 75 -0.80 9.59 -2.94
CA LYS A 75 -1.71 9.61 -1.80
C LYS A 75 -3.14 9.81 -2.28
N VAL A 76 -4.04 8.93 -1.86
CA VAL A 76 -5.48 9.04 -2.11
C VAL A 76 -6.18 8.67 -0.82
N THR A 77 -7.13 9.50 -0.37
CA THR A 77 -7.88 9.21 0.84
C THR A 77 -8.76 7.99 0.62
N PRO A 78 -8.61 6.91 1.42
CA PRO A 78 -9.46 5.75 1.29
C PRO A 78 -10.91 6.06 1.66
N PRO A 79 -11.90 5.41 1.03
CA PRO A 79 -13.28 5.58 1.46
C PRO A 79 -13.51 5.01 2.86
N ALA A 80 -14.58 5.46 3.51
CA ALA A 80 -14.88 5.08 4.90
C ALA A 80 -14.92 3.55 5.09
N GLU A 81 -15.47 2.83 4.14
CA GLU A 81 -15.56 1.37 4.19
C GLU A 81 -14.20 0.68 4.20
N VAL A 82 -13.19 1.29 3.57
CA VAL A 82 -11.82 0.77 3.57
C VAL A 82 -11.11 1.14 4.87
N LEU A 83 -11.42 2.30 5.43
CA LEU A 83 -10.84 2.77 6.70
C LEU A 83 -11.42 2.02 7.90
N ALA A 84 -12.60 1.44 7.76
CA ALA A 84 -13.26 0.74 8.87
C ALA A 84 -12.42 -0.45 9.36
N PRO A 85 -12.34 -0.67 10.68
CA PRO A 85 -11.64 -1.84 11.20
C PRO A 85 -12.27 -3.12 10.68
N VAL A 86 -11.43 -4.15 10.49
CA VAL A 86 -11.92 -5.47 10.12
C VAL A 86 -12.76 -6.01 11.28
N PRO A 87 -13.99 -6.49 11.02
CA PRO A 87 -14.80 -7.06 12.10
C PRO A 87 -14.07 -8.22 12.78
N THR A 88 -14.15 -8.25 14.10
CA THR A 88 -13.60 -9.34 14.90
C THR A 88 -14.72 -10.35 15.18
N PHE A 89 -14.48 -11.56 14.86
CA PHE A 89 -15.44 -12.64 15.08
C PHE A 89 -15.06 -13.47 16.30
#